data_52aa7f022ae8777db1ec8fb0da22b2ea
#
_entry.id   52aa7f022ae8777db1ec8fb0da22b2ea
#
_cell.length_a   1.000
_cell.length_b   1.000
_cell.length_c   1.000
_cell.angle_alpha   90.00
_cell.angle_beta   90.00
_cell.angle_gamma   90.00
#
_symmetry.space_group_name_H-M   'P 1'
#
loop_
_entity.id
_entity.type
_entity.pdbx_description
1 polymer ?
#
loop_
_entity_poly.entity_id
_entity_poly.type
_entity_poly.pdbx_seq_one_letter_code
_entity_poly.pdbx_strand_id
1 'polypeptide(L)'
;MLVVEADRRISYANAIAGTLLGTITGALQGQTLMMALRDFQADQAVELALVSGEPQTTMLHALRTGRTLRLNCRRIVGDEARALVVIRDLTQLAHLERARREMVANVSHELRTPLASVQLLVETLENGTPPDVTRRMFGQIREELAAMTGLVEELSELSQIESGRLALRLSSASLPNIVERAIERLHPQVEQRGLTITTRLAPDLPLTLVDETRIGQVLVNLLNNAIKWTPTGGSIVVSALQATAASDARTARELARVDGACWIKLSVSDTGIGIPAGDIDRVFERFYKVDRARTRERSGTGLGLAIAKHLVEHHGGRIWAESTEGHGSTFSMLLPLA
;
A
#
# COMPACT_ATOMS: atom_id res chain seq x y z
N MET A 1 -2.40 -32.36 3.85
CA MET A 1 -2.15 -33.62 3.17
C MET A 1 -3.45 -34.40 3.14
N LEU A 2 -3.80 -34.96 1.99
CA LEU A 2 -4.96 -35.87 1.81
C LEU A 2 -4.47 -37.14 1.17
N VAL A 3 -5.17 -38.26 1.44
CA VAL A 3 -5.06 -39.49 0.69
C VAL A 3 -6.41 -39.73 0.00
N VAL A 4 -6.38 -40.01 -1.29
CA VAL A 4 -7.55 -40.17 -2.15
C VAL A 4 -7.49 -41.55 -2.76
N GLU A 5 -8.59 -42.29 -2.66
CA GLU A 5 -8.74 -43.64 -3.21
C GLU A 5 -9.01 -43.59 -4.72
N ALA A 6 -9.01 -44.78 -5.35
CA ALA A 6 -9.28 -44.93 -6.79
C ALA A 6 -10.65 -44.37 -7.22
N ASP A 7 -11.65 -44.41 -6.34
CA ASP A 7 -12.98 -43.85 -6.56
C ASP A 7 -13.08 -42.33 -6.29
N ARG A 8 -11.92 -41.71 -6.08
CA ARG A 8 -11.78 -40.28 -5.77
C ARG A 8 -12.36 -39.83 -4.43
N ARG A 9 -12.59 -40.74 -3.49
CA ARG A 9 -12.96 -40.41 -2.12
C ARG A 9 -11.73 -40.16 -1.25
N ILE A 10 -11.84 -39.23 -0.34
CA ILE A 10 -10.80 -38.90 0.62
C ILE A 10 -10.85 -39.93 1.74
N SER A 11 -9.84 -40.82 1.85
CA SER A 11 -9.71 -41.79 2.93
C SER A 11 -8.99 -41.20 4.16
N TYR A 12 -8.11 -40.21 3.94
CA TYR A 12 -7.38 -39.54 5.02
C TYR A 12 -7.21 -38.05 4.75
N ALA A 13 -7.33 -37.24 5.79
CA ALA A 13 -6.99 -35.83 5.80
C ALA A 13 -6.31 -35.49 7.13
N ASN A 14 -5.23 -34.70 7.09
CA ASN A 14 -4.64 -34.17 8.32
C ASN A 14 -5.31 -32.84 8.74
N ALA A 15 -5.14 -32.43 10.01
CA ALA A 15 -5.76 -31.23 10.57
C ALA A 15 -5.46 -29.95 9.77
N ILE A 16 -4.24 -29.81 9.27
CA ILE A 16 -3.82 -28.65 8.45
C ILE A 16 -4.61 -28.60 7.14
N ALA A 17 -4.92 -29.74 6.50
CA ALA A 17 -5.73 -29.74 5.29
C ALA A 17 -7.13 -29.19 5.54
N GLY A 18 -7.75 -29.56 6.66
CA GLY A 18 -9.04 -29.01 7.08
C GLY A 18 -8.99 -27.48 7.24
N THR A 19 -7.98 -26.98 7.95
CA THR A 19 -7.77 -25.52 8.17
C THR A 19 -7.56 -24.79 6.84
N LEU A 20 -6.73 -25.32 5.94
CA LEU A 20 -6.46 -24.69 4.64
C LEU A 20 -7.70 -24.64 3.74
N LEU A 21 -8.56 -25.67 3.81
CA LEU A 21 -9.79 -25.76 3.03
C LEU A 21 -11.01 -25.13 3.71
N GLY A 22 -10.86 -24.63 4.95
CA GLY A 22 -11.95 -23.99 5.70
C GLY A 22 -13.04 -24.95 6.14
N THR A 23 -12.66 -26.17 6.54
CA THR A 23 -13.59 -27.22 6.99
C THR A 23 -13.00 -28.05 8.14
N ILE A 24 -13.86 -28.76 8.85
CA ILE A 24 -13.42 -29.69 9.89
C ILE A 24 -12.83 -30.93 9.24
N THR A 25 -11.67 -31.38 9.70
CA THR A 25 -10.93 -32.51 9.09
C THR A 25 -11.77 -33.78 8.96
N GLY A 26 -12.56 -34.12 9.98
CA GLY A 26 -13.45 -35.29 9.95
C GLY A 26 -14.55 -35.21 8.87
N ALA A 27 -14.95 -34.00 8.48
CA ALA A 27 -15.95 -33.80 7.43
C ALA A 27 -15.40 -34.04 6.01
N LEU A 28 -14.07 -34.07 5.83
CA LEU A 28 -13.45 -34.38 4.54
C LEU A 28 -13.42 -35.87 4.23
N GLN A 29 -13.32 -36.72 5.25
CA GLN A 29 -13.23 -38.16 5.07
C GLN A 29 -14.53 -38.73 4.50
N GLY A 30 -14.42 -39.62 3.52
CA GLY A 30 -15.54 -40.23 2.83
C GLY A 30 -16.18 -39.36 1.73
N GLN A 31 -15.92 -38.06 1.69
CA GLN A 31 -16.37 -37.19 0.60
C GLN A 31 -15.56 -37.44 -0.67
N THR A 32 -16.17 -37.18 -1.83
CA THR A 32 -15.41 -37.11 -3.07
C THR A 32 -14.56 -35.88 -3.10
N LEU A 33 -13.39 -35.96 -3.76
CA LEU A 33 -12.48 -34.83 -3.87
C LEU A 33 -13.15 -33.59 -4.48
N MET A 34 -13.99 -33.84 -5.51
CA MET A 34 -14.76 -32.76 -6.16
C MET A 34 -15.72 -32.05 -5.21
N MET A 35 -16.38 -32.76 -4.29
CA MET A 35 -17.25 -32.11 -3.27
C MET A 35 -16.45 -31.32 -2.24
N ALA A 36 -15.29 -31.83 -1.86
CA ALA A 36 -14.44 -31.24 -0.85
C ALA A 36 -13.74 -29.94 -1.36
N LEU A 37 -13.20 -30.00 -2.57
CA LEU A 37 -12.41 -28.89 -3.16
C LEU A 37 -13.26 -27.95 -4.03
N ARG A 38 -14.36 -28.44 -4.61
CA ARG A 38 -15.23 -27.73 -5.57
C ARG A 38 -14.45 -27.16 -6.76
N ASP A 39 -13.46 -27.90 -7.21
CA ASP A 39 -12.58 -27.52 -8.30
C ASP A 39 -12.33 -28.71 -9.22
N PHE A 40 -12.72 -28.55 -10.48
CA PHE A 40 -12.63 -29.59 -11.50
C PHE A 40 -11.15 -29.87 -11.87
N GLN A 41 -10.30 -28.84 -11.92
CA GLN A 41 -8.89 -29.03 -12.28
C GLN A 41 -8.15 -29.83 -11.20
N ALA A 42 -8.49 -29.60 -9.93
CA ALA A 42 -7.95 -30.37 -8.81
C ALA A 42 -8.38 -31.85 -8.87
N ASP A 43 -9.66 -32.12 -9.19
CA ASP A 43 -10.19 -33.49 -9.35
C ASP A 43 -9.53 -34.19 -10.54
N GLN A 44 -9.41 -33.53 -11.68
CA GLN A 44 -8.74 -34.02 -12.88
C GLN A 44 -7.25 -34.31 -12.66
N ALA A 45 -6.53 -33.44 -11.91
CA ALA A 45 -5.13 -33.68 -11.61
C ALA A 45 -4.90 -34.94 -10.77
N VAL A 46 -5.80 -35.25 -9.84
CA VAL A 46 -5.74 -36.47 -9.05
C VAL A 46 -6.07 -37.70 -9.93
N GLU A 47 -7.08 -37.61 -10.79
CA GLU A 47 -7.43 -38.66 -11.74
C GLU A 47 -6.26 -39.01 -12.67
N LEU A 48 -5.63 -37.99 -13.26
CA LEU A 48 -4.45 -38.15 -14.11
C LEU A 48 -3.28 -38.79 -13.35
N ALA A 49 -3.03 -38.37 -12.11
CA ALA A 49 -1.98 -38.99 -11.29
C ALA A 49 -2.25 -40.46 -10.97
N LEU A 50 -3.52 -40.82 -10.75
CA LEU A 50 -3.93 -42.22 -10.51
C LEU A 50 -3.78 -43.11 -11.76
N VAL A 51 -4.16 -42.57 -12.93
CA VAL A 51 -4.17 -43.32 -14.20
C VAL A 51 -2.77 -43.39 -14.80
N SER A 52 -2.07 -42.28 -14.95
CA SER A 52 -0.75 -42.24 -15.60
C SER A 52 0.40 -42.65 -14.68
N GLY A 53 0.21 -42.56 -13.37
CA GLY A 53 1.28 -42.74 -12.37
C GLY A 53 2.25 -41.55 -12.28
N GLU A 54 2.14 -40.60 -13.19
CA GLU A 54 3.01 -39.40 -13.22
C GLU A 54 2.52 -38.34 -12.22
N PRO A 55 3.47 -37.62 -11.53
CA PRO A 55 3.10 -36.55 -10.62
C PRO A 55 2.36 -35.43 -11.34
N GLN A 56 1.26 -34.97 -10.76
CA GLN A 56 0.50 -33.81 -11.26
C GLN A 56 0.55 -32.66 -10.30
N THR A 57 0.56 -31.44 -10.83
CA THR A 57 0.52 -30.21 -10.03
C THR A 57 -0.56 -29.28 -10.56
N THR A 58 -1.40 -28.76 -9.68
CA THR A 58 -2.44 -27.78 -10.04
C THR A 58 -2.57 -26.71 -8.96
N MET A 59 -3.19 -25.60 -9.33
CA MET A 59 -3.52 -24.50 -8.42
C MET A 59 -5.00 -24.55 -8.06
N LEU A 60 -5.30 -24.32 -6.80
CA LEU A 60 -6.66 -24.26 -6.26
C LEU A 60 -6.89 -22.91 -5.59
N HIS A 61 -7.97 -22.23 -5.97
CA HIS A 61 -8.49 -21.11 -5.19
C HIS A 61 -9.56 -21.60 -4.23
N ALA A 62 -9.21 -21.73 -2.95
CA ALA A 62 -10.11 -22.26 -1.93
C ALA A 62 -11.24 -21.25 -1.63
N LEU A 63 -12.42 -21.45 -2.20
CA LEU A 63 -13.56 -20.52 -2.13
C LEU A 63 -13.99 -20.16 -0.70
N ARG A 64 -13.81 -21.05 0.26
CA ARG A 64 -14.20 -20.82 1.67
C ARG A 64 -13.22 -19.95 2.45
N THR A 65 -11.93 -20.02 2.11
CA THR A 65 -10.85 -19.34 2.83
C THR A 65 -10.21 -18.20 2.04
N GLY A 66 -10.55 -18.08 0.75
CA GLY A 66 -9.91 -17.12 -0.17
C GLY A 66 -8.43 -17.43 -0.44
N ARG A 67 -7.93 -18.62 -0.01
CA ARG A 67 -6.52 -18.98 -0.13
C ARG A 67 -6.18 -19.49 -1.53
N THR A 68 -4.96 -19.18 -1.96
CA THR A 68 -4.35 -19.77 -3.16
C THR A 68 -3.48 -20.93 -2.72
N LEU A 69 -3.88 -22.13 -3.09
CA LEU A 69 -3.24 -23.38 -2.69
C LEU A 69 -2.63 -24.07 -3.92
N ARG A 70 -1.45 -24.66 -3.76
CA ARG A 70 -0.86 -25.56 -4.75
C ARG A 70 -1.05 -27.00 -4.29
N LEU A 71 -1.62 -27.80 -5.14
CA LEU A 71 -1.82 -29.23 -4.95
C LEU A 71 -0.77 -29.99 -5.75
N ASN A 72 -0.01 -30.87 -5.09
CA ASN A 72 0.88 -31.83 -5.73
C ASN A 72 0.28 -33.21 -5.50
N CYS A 73 -0.12 -33.87 -6.59
CA CYS A 73 -0.78 -35.15 -6.59
C CYS A 73 0.21 -36.21 -7.04
N ARG A 74 0.37 -37.29 -6.28
CA ARG A 74 1.23 -38.40 -6.62
C ARG A 74 0.52 -39.74 -6.32
N ARG A 75 0.64 -40.68 -7.23
CA ARG A 75 0.19 -42.07 -6.99
C ARG A 75 1.06 -42.68 -5.88
N ILE A 76 0.43 -43.36 -4.93
CA ILE A 76 1.10 -44.16 -3.91
C ILE A 76 1.30 -45.56 -4.51
N VAL A 77 2.53 -46.03 -4.45
CA VAL A 77 2.87 -47.40 -4.91
C VAL A 77 2.35 -48.41 -3.89
N GLY A 78 1.50 -49.34 -4.32
CA GLY A 78 0.88 -50.37 -3.49
C GLY A 78 -0.19 -51.14 -4.27
N ASP A 79 -0.82 -52.15 -3.65
CA ASP A 79 -1.81 -53.00 -4.26
C ASP A 79 -3.10 -52.28 -4.65
N GLU A 80 -3.42 -51.16 -3.95
CA GLU A 80 -4.56 -50.33 -4.26
C GLU A 80 -4.11 -48.99 -4.88
N ALA A 81 -4.83 -48.55 -5.92
CA ALA A 81 -4.53 -47.28 -6.57
C ALA A 81 -4.99 -46.12 -5.67
N ARG A 82 -4.04 -45.48 -4.99
CA ARG A 82 -4.25 -44.31 -4.13
C ARG A 82 -3.37 -43.12 -4.54
N ALA A 83 -3.85 -41.91 -4.33
CA ALA A 83 -3.09 -40.69 -4.56
C ALA A 83 -2.82 -39.94 -3.26
N LEU A 84 -1.58 -39.52 -3.08
CA LEU A 84 -1.18 -38.57 -2.06
C LEU A 84 -1.32 -37.15 -2.62
N VAL A 85 -2.12 -36.30 -1.98
CA VAL A 85 -2.28 -34.89 -2.33
C VAL A 85 -1.64 -34.04 -1.24
N VAL A 86 -0.54 -33.39 -1.59
CA VAL A 86 0.16 -32.44 -0.71
C VAL A 86 -0.31 -31.03 -1.04
N ILE A 87 -0.89 -30.35 -0.04
CA ILE A 87 -1.42 -28.99 -0.18
C ILE A 87 -0.39 -28.01 0.39
N ARG A 88 0.02 -27.02 -0.42
CA ARG A 88 0.86 -25.90 0.02
C ARG A 88 0.09 -24.60 -0.11
N ASP A 89 0.10 -23.81 0.95
CA ASP A 89 -0.45 -22.46 0.94
C ASP A 89 0.55 -21.51 0.24
N LEU A 90 0.12 -20.93 -0.86
CA LEU A 90 0.88 -19.96 -1.63
C LEU A 90 0.20 -18.58 -1.61
N THR A 91 -0.73 -18.34 -0.68
CA THR A 91 -1.53 -17.11 -0.64
C THR A 91 -0.65 -15.88 -0.58
N GLN A 92 0.33 -15.87 0.33
CA GLN A 92 1.27 -14.73 0.44
C GLN A 92 2.09 -14.53 -0.84
N LEU A 93 2.63 -15.62 -1.41
CA LEU A 93 3.41 -15.55 -2.65
C LEU A 93 2.55 -15.02 -3.81
N ALA A 94 1.33 -15.53 -3.96
CA ALA A 94 0.39 -15.09 -5.00
C ALA A 94 -0.01 -13.61 -4.83
N HIS A 95 -0.18 -13.14 -3.59
CA HIS A 95 -0.41 -11.73 -3.30
C HIS A 95 0.80 -10.86 -3.68
N LEU A 96 2.02 -11.26 -3.34
CA LEU A 96 3.25 -10.54 -3.70
C LEU A 96 3.44 -10.48 -5.21
N GLU A 97 3.24 -11.59 -5.92
CA GLU A 97 3.34 -11.62 -7.40
C GLU A 97 2.27 -10.77 -8.08
N ARG A 98 1.05 -10.74 -7.53
CA ARG A 98 -0.03 -9.87 -8.02
C ARG A 98 0.31 -8.40 -7.79
N ALA A 99 0.69 -8.04 -6.58
CA ALA A 99 1.09 -6.67 -6.24
C ALA A 99 2.25 -6.18 -7.11
N ARG A 100 3.25 -7.05 -7.40
CA ARG A 100 4.35 -6.74 -8.32
C ARG A 100 3.87 -6.50 -9.74
N ARG A 101 2.97 -7.34 -10.27
CA ARG A 101 2.40 -7.17 -11.62
C ARG A 101 1.58 -5.88 -11.72
N GLU A 102 0.75 -5.61 -10.73
CA GLU A 102 -0.04 -4.38 -10.64
C GLU A 102 0.85 -3.15 -10.55
N MET A 103 1.95 -3.21 -9.78
CA MET A 103 2.96 -2.15 -9.70
C MET A 103 3.55 -1.84 -11.08
N VAL A 104 4.04 -2.85 -11.82
CA VAL A 104 4.63 -2.64 -13.16
C VAL A 104 3.60 -2.06 -14.14
N ALA A 105 2.36 -2.55 -14.11
CA ALA A 105 1.28 -2.01 -14.94
C ALA A 105 0.98 -0.55 -14.61
N ASN A 106 0.86 -0.21 -13.32
CA ASN A 106 0.57 1.15 -12.87
C ASN A 106 1.72 2.12 -13.22
N VAL A 107 2.98 1.73 -12.98
CA VAL A 107 4.16 2.52 -13.40
C VAL A 107 4.11 2.82 -14.89
N SER A 108 3.83 1.79 -15.72
CA SER A 108 3.75 1.96 -17.17
C SER A 108 2.65 2.93 -17.59
N HIS A 109 1.52 2.92 -16.88
CA HIS A 109 0.42 3.85 -17.14
C HIS A 109 0.76 5.28 -16.69
N GLU A 110 1.33 5.46 -15.49
CA GLU A 110 1.69 6.78 -14.96
C GLU A 110 2.84 7.45 -15.74
N LEU A 111 3.73 6.68 -16.38
CA LEU A 111 4.76 7.20 -17.29
C LEU A 111 4.24 7.49 -18.68
N ARG A 112 3.29 6.70 -19.20
CA ARG A 112 2.78 6.85 -20.57
C ARG A 112 2.03 8.17 -20.77
N THR A 113 1.27 8.60 -19.78
CA THR A 113 0.46 9.83 -19.88
C THR A 113 1.31 11.09 -20.07
N PRO A 114 2.29 11.42 -19.20
CA PRO A 114 3.15 12.58 -19.37
C PRO A 114 4.02 12.46 -20.64
N LEU A 115 4.47 11.26 -21.00
CA LEU A 115 5.23 11.04 -22.23
C LEU A 115 4.41 11.39 -23.48
N ALA A 116 3.15 10.96 -23.55
CA ALA A 116 2.26 11.31 -24.65
C ALA A 116 1.97 12.82 -24.71
N SER A 117 1.83 13.48 -23.53
CA SER A 117 1.69 14.94 -23.43
C SER A 117 2.93 15.66 -24.00
N VAL A 118 4.12 15.23 -23.59
CA VAL A 118 5.40 15.80 -24.12
C VAL A 118 5.50 15.59 -25.62
N GLN A 119 5.20 14.40 -26.16
CA GLN A 119 5.22 14.13 -27.58
C GLN A 119 4.29 15.06 -28.36
N LEU A 120 3.04 15.23 -27.91
CA LEU A 120 2.08 16.13 -28.56
C LEU A 120 2.54 17.59 -28.54
N LEU A 121 3.13 18.05 -27.42
CA LEU A 121 3.66 19.40 -27.29
C LEU A 121 4.84 19.62 -28.25
N VAL A 122 5.74 18.64 -28.39
CA VAL A 122 6.87 18.71 -29.33
C VAL A 122 6.37 18.74 -30.79
N GLU A 123 5.47 17.83 -31.19
CA GLU A 123 4.87 17.82 -32.52
C GLU A 123 4.16 19.15 -32.86
N THR A 124 3.49 19.75 -31.84
CA THR A 124 2.84 21.05 -32.04
C THR A 124 3.87 22.18 -32.26
N LEU A 125 4.98 22.14 -31.51
CA LEU A 125 6.09 23.12 -31.70
C LEU A 125 6.76 23.01 -33.06
N GLU A 126 6.92 21.79 -33.59
CA GLU A 126 7.50 21.54 -34.93
C GLU A 126 6.64 22.13 -36.04
N ASN A 127 5.32 22.21 -35.88
CA ASN A 127 4.40 22.82 -36.83
C ASN A 127 4.41 24.35 -36.84
N GLY A 128 5.21 24.97 -35.95
CA GLY A 128 5.36 26.42 -35.83
C GLY A 128 4.26 27.03 -34.97
N THR A 129 4.65 27.67 -33.89
CA THR A 129 3.74 28.34 -32.93
C THR A 129 4.20 29.78 -32.66
N PRO A 130 3.29 30.69 -32.28
CA PRO A 130 3.65 32.02 -31.83
C PRO A 130 4.60 31.98 -30.64
N PRO A 131 5.51 32.97 -30.45
CA PRO A 131 6.54 32.94 -29.40
C PRO A 131 6.02 32.83 -27.98
N ASP A 132 4.86 33.41 -27.69
CA ASP A 132 4.21 33.31 -26.37
C ASP A 132 3.62 31.93 -26.11
N VAL A 133 3.07 31.27 -27.13
CA VAL A 133 2.59 29.88 -27.07
C VAL A 133 3.78 28.93 -26.92
N THR A 134 4.84 29.13 -27.69
CA THR A 134 6.09 28.38 -27.61
C THR A 134 6.64 28.36 -26.17
N ARG A 135 6.71 29.55 -25.55
CA ARG A 135 7.21 29.67 -24.15
C ARG A 135 6.35 28.90 -23.15
N ARG A 136 5.02 28.95 -23.28
CA ARG A 136 4.10 28.18 -22.44
C ARG A 136 4.27 26.67 -22.62
N MET A 137 4.40 26.20 -23.88
CA MET A 137 4.60 24.80 -24.18
C MET A 137 5.92 24.25 -23.61
N PHE A 138 7.01 25.01 -23.68
CA PHE A 138 8.26 24.63 -23.01
C PHE A 138 8.11 24.59 -21.48
N GLY A 139 7.29 25.48 -20.92
CA GLY A 139 6.93 25.42 -19.48
C GLY A 139 6.24 24.08 -19.14
N GLN A 140 5.21 23.72 -19.90
CA GLN A 140 4.47 22.45 -19.73
C GLN A 140 5.37 21.21 -19.92
N ILE A 141 6.24 21.21 -20.94
CA ILE A 141 7.21 20.11 -21.14
C ILE A 141 8.11 19.95 -19.89
N ARG A 142 8.60 21.05 -19.32
CA ARG A 142 9.42 20.98 -18.09
C ARG A 142 8.64 20.45 -16.89
N GLU A 143 7.38 20.80 -16.75
CA GLU A 143 6.50 20.30 -15.70
C GLU A 143 6.27 18.79 -15.84
N GLU A 144 5.99 18.30 -17.05
CA GLU A 144 5.80 16.87 -17.30
C GLU A 144 7.10 16.06 -17.07
N LEU A 145 8.25 16.59 -17.48
CA LEU A 145 9.55 15.95 -17.24
C LEU A 145 9.87 15.92 -15.73
N ALA A 146 9.60 16.99 -15.00
CA ALA A 146 9.77 17.03 -13.54
C ALA A 146 8.87 16.01 -12.82
N ALA A 147 7.61 15.87 -13.26
CA ALA A 147 6.70 14.87 -12.74
C ALA A 147 7.19 13.44 -12.99
N MET A 148 7.72 13.15 -14.20
CA MET A 148 8.32 11.84 -14.52
C MET A 148 9.55 11.56 -13.68
N THR A 149 10.44 12.54 -13.48
CA THR A 149 11.62 12.39 -12.64
C THR A 149 11.22 12.08 -11.20
N GLY A 150 10.26 12.82 -10.64
CA GLY A 150 9.73 12.57 -9.30
C GLY A 150 9.15 11.17 -9.14
N LEU A 151 8.40 10.67 -10.15
CA LEU A 151 7.87 9.30 -10.14
C LEU A 151 9.00 8.25 -10.10
N VAL A 152 10.07 8.44 -10.89
CA VAL A 152 11.23 7.52 -10.90
C VAL A 152 11.94 7.54 -9.54
N GLU A 153 12.11 8.71 -8.93
CA GLU A 153 12.70 8.85 -7.59
C GLU A 153 11.86 8.15 -6.52
N GLU A 154 10.53 8.36 -6.52
CA GLU A 154 9.60 7.68 -5.60
C GLU A 154 9.64 6.15 -5.77
N LEU A 155 9.73 5.65 -7.00
CA LEU A 155 9.87 4.22 -7.29
C LEU A 155 11.19 3.64 -6.80
N SER A 156 12.29 4.36 -7.04
CA SER A 156 13.62 3.95 -6.56
C SER A 156 13.64 3.85 -5.04
N GLU A 157 13.06 4.84 -4.37
CA GLU A 157 12.96 4.86 -2.92
C GLU A 157 12.11 3.70 -2.38
N LEU A 158 10.92 3.50 -2.95
CA LEU A 158 10.05 2.39 -2.57
C LEU A 158 10.76 1.04 -2.73
N SER A 159 11.51 0.86 -3.83
CA SER A 159 12.32 -0.35 -4.06
C SER A 159 13.42 -0.55 -3.00
N GLN A 160 14.07 0.53 -2.54
CA GLN A 160 15.07 0.47 -1.46
C GLN A 160 14.43 0.07 -0.12
N ILE A 161 13.27 0.66 0.19
CA ILE A 161 12.50 0.35 1.39
C ILE A 161 12.11 -1.14 1.40
N GLU A 162 11.50 -1.63 0.31
CA GLU A 162 11.01 -3.01 0.21
C GLU A 162 12.11 -4.07 0.23
N SER A 163 13.28 -3.74 -0.33
CA SER A 163 14.44 -4.64 -0.29
C SER A 163 15.16 -4.65 1.06
N GLY A 164 14.68 -3.87 2.06
CA GLY A 164 15.33 -3.73 3.37
C GLY A 164 16.71 -3.05 3.30
N ARG A 165 17.01 -2.38 2.17
CA ARG A 165 18.30 -1.68 1.98
C ARG A 165 18.32 -0.28 2.53
N LEU A 166 17.16 0.26 2.93
CA LEU A 166 17.07 1.58 3.53
C LEU A 166 17.60 1.52 4.97
N ALA A 167 18.84 1.96 5.18
CA ALA A 167 19.39 2.16 6.51
C ALA A 167 18.96 3.52 7.04
N LEU A 168 18.19 3.56 8.15
CA LEU A 168 17.83 4.80 8.82
C LEU A 168 19.03 5.36 9.61
N ARG A 169 19.23 6.67 9.54
CA ARG A 169 20.20 7.40 10.35
C ARG A 169 19.49 8.03 11.54
N LEU A 170 19.20 7.18 12.54
CA LEU A 170 18.48 7.64 13.73
C LEU A 170 19.36 8.59 14.58
N SER A 171 18.79 9.71 14.96
CA SER A 171 19.40 10.70 15.85
C SER A 171 18.32 11.38 16.73
N SER A 172 18.72 11.96 17.85
CA SER A 172 17.83 12.76 18.67
C SER A 172 17.50 14.06 17.95
N ALA A 173 16.25 14.21 17.51
CA ALA A 173 15.80 15.28 16.64
C ALA A 173 14.68 16.12 17.27
N SER A 174 14.67 17.41 16.96
CA SER A 174 13.62 18.35 17.34
C SER A 174 12.50 18.36 16.30
N LEU A 175 11.31 17.85 16.66
CA LEU A 175 10.16 17.89 15.76
C LEU A 175 9.74 19.31 15.32
N PRO A 176 9.73 20.34 16.19
CA PRO A 176 9.49 21.70 15.76
C PRO A 176 10.36 22.14 14.57
N ASN A 177 11.66 21.84 14.61
CA ASN A 177 12.58 22.20 13.54
C ASN A 177 12.29 21.44 12.22
N ILE A 178 11.87 20.17 12.32
CA ILE A 178 11.50 19.38 11.14
C ILE A 178 10.22 19.93 10.52
N VAL A 179 9.23 20.28 11.35
CA VAL A 179 7.96 20.88 10.91
C VAL A 179 8.18 22.22 10.22
N GLU A 180 8.97 23.10 10.83
CA GLU A 180 9.29 24.43 10.28
C GLU A 180 9.93 24.32 8.90
N ARG A 181 10.99 23.50 8.75
CA ARG A 181 11.65 23.26 7.46
C ARG A 181 10.71 22.68 6.39
N ALA A 182 9.79 21.78 6.78
CA ALA A 182 8.82 21.21 5.85
C ALA A 182 7.81 22.27 5.38
N ILE A 183 7.35 23.14 6.26
CA ILE A 183 6.43 24.24 5.94
C ILE A 183 7.12 25.29 5.06
N GLU A 184 8.33 25.73 5.41
CA GLU A 184 9.12 26.68 4.61
C GLU A 184 9.31 26.20 3.18
N ARG A 185 9.63 24.92 2.99
CA ARG A 185 9.79 24.32 1.67
C ARG A 185 8.53 24.42 0.80
N LEU A 186 7.34 24.39 1.41
CA LEU A 186 6.07 24.39 0.71
C LEU A 186 5.35 25.73 0.72
N HIS A 187 5.92 26.74 1.38
CA HIS A 187 5.34 28.07 1.50
C HIS A 187 4.92 28.70 0.16
N PRO A 188 5.72 28.65 -0.93
CA PRO A 188 5.31 29.21 -2.22
C PRO A 188 4.04 28.55 -2.79
N GLN A 189 3.87 27.23 -2.57
CA GLN A 189 2.69 26.51 -3.06
C GLN A 189 1.45 26.86 -2.23
N VAL A 190 1.61 27.08 -0.93
CA VAL A 190 0.56 27.49 -0.01
C VAL A 190 0.04 28.87 -0.39
N GLU A 191 0.93 29.83 -0.61
CA GLU A 191 0.60 31.18 -1.06
C GLU A 191 -0.10 31.19 -2.42
N GLN A 192 0.46 30.46 -3.39
CA GLN A 192 -0.13 30.36 -4.73
C GLN A 192 -1.57 29.82 -4.70
N ARG A 193 -1.88 28.95 -3.73
CA ARG A 193 -3.23 28.39 -3.56
C ARG A 193 -4.11 29.17 -2.60
N GLY A 194 -3.61 30.25 -1.99
CA GLY A 194 -4.37 31.06 -1.02
C GLY A 194 -4.81 30.27 0.20
N LEU A 195 -3.96 29.34 0.69
CA LEU A 195 -4.21 28.52 1.87
C LEU A 195 -3.54 29.14 3.10
N THR A 196 -4.02 28.75 4.30
CA THR A 196 -3.38 29.13 5.57
C THR A 196 -2.83 27.87 6.24
N ILE A 197 -1.54 27.89 6.62
CA ILE A 197 -0.94 26.85 7.47
C ILE A 197 -0.73 27.43 8.87
N THR A 198 -1.14 26.66 9.90
CA THR A 198 -0.88 26.99 11.32
C THR A 198 -0.25 25.79 12.02
N THR A 199 0.59 26.08 13.01
CA THR A 199 1.22 25.05 13.85
C THR A 199 0.66 25.10 15.27
N ARG A 200 0.40 23.92 15.85
CA ARG A 200 -0.03 23.72 17.24
C ARG A 200 0.89 22.70 17.89
N LEU A 201 2.10 23.11 18.22
CA LEU A 201 3.09 22.24 18.85
C LEU A 201 3.08 22.47 20.35
N ALA A 202 3.08 21.38 21.14
CA ALA A 202 3.22 21.51 22.60
C ALA A 202 4.57 22.18 22.94
N PRO A 203 4.63 23.12 23.92
CA PRO A 203 5.82 23.90 24.17
C PRO A 203 7.03 23.07 24.62
N ASP A 204 6.81 21.99 25.35
CA ASP A 204 7.86 21.14 25.92
C ASP A 204 7.91 19.76 25.25
N LEU A 205 7.89 19.73 23.91
CA LEU A 205 8.04 18.49 23.17
C LEU A 205 9.44 17.90 23.39
N PRO A 206 9.53 16.66 23.88
CA PRO A 206 10.83 15.99 24.00
C PRO A 206 11.42 15.68 22.62
N LEU A 207 12.73 15.41 22.60
CA LEU A 207 13.39 14.96 21.37
C LEU A 207 12.87 13.59 20.95
N THR A 208 12.81 13.37 19.63
CA THR A 208 12.42 12.09 19.02
C THR A 208 13.64 11.38 18.47
N LEU A 209 13.65 10.05 18.55
CA LEU A 209 14.70 9.22 17.95
C LEU A 209 14.31 8.87 16.50
N VAL A 210 14.69 9.72 15.56
CA VAL A 210 14.27 9.60 14.16
C VAL A 210 15.40 9.98 13.18
N ASP A 211 15.23 9.56 11.92
CA ASP A 211 15.97 10.13 10.78
C ASP A 211 15.23 11.42 10.34
N GLU A 212 15.84 12.58 10.62
CA GLU A 212 15.25 13.89 10.33
C GLU A 212 14.87 14.05 8.86
N THR A 213 15.73 13.58 7.95
CA THR A 213 15.50 13.69 6.50
C THR A 213 14.27 12.91 6.11
N ARG A 214 14.12 11.69 6.64
CA ARG A 214 13.01 10.80 6.32
C ARG A 214 11.68 11.27 6.93
N ILE A 215 11.70 11.73 8.17
CA ILE A 215 10.48 12.31 8.78
C ILE A 215 10.11 13.63 8.12
N GLY A 216 11.08 14.46 7.73
CA GLY A 216 10.84 15.65 6.92
C GLY A 216 10.16 15.32 5.59
N GLN A 217 10.60 14.26 4.93
CA GLN A 217 9.96 13.74 3.70
C GLN A 217 8.52 13.27 3.94
N VAL A 218 8.26 12.54 5.03
CA VAL A 218 6.89 12.13 5.42
C VAL A 218 6.01 13.37 5.56
N LEU A 219 6.48 14.40 6.28
CA LEU A 219 5.73 15.64 6.45
C LEU A 219 5.47 16.35 5.12
N VAL A 220 6.46 16.45 4.25
CA VAL A 220 6.29 17.03 2.91
C VAL A 220 5.23 16.27 2.10
N ASN A 221 5.21 14.94 2.16
CA ASN A 221 4.20 14.14 1.49
C ASN A 221 2.78 14.38 2.05
N LEU A 222 2.63 14.47 3.37
CA LEU A 222 1.34 14.77 4.01
C LEU A 222 0.87 16.19 3.70
N LEU A 223 1.76 17.17 3.78
CA LEU A 223 1.46 18.57 3.48
C LEU A 223 1.12 18.77 2.01
N ASN A 224 1.84 18.16 1.08
CA ASN A 224 1.50 18.19 -0.35
C ASN A 224 0.10 17.64 -0.61
N ASN A 225 -0.30 16.55 0.06
CA ASN A 225 -1.66 16.04 -0.02
C ASN A 225 -2.67 17.07 0.53
N ALA A 226 -2.43 17.65 1.69
CA ALA A 226 -3.29 18.65 2.28
C ALA A 226 -3.44 19.88 1.36
N ILE A 227 -2.33 20.42 0.82
CA ILE A 227 -2.33 21.55 -0.13
C ILE A 227 -3.13 21.21 -1.40
N LYS A 228 -2.97 20.01 -1.89
CA LYS A 228 -3.61 19.55 -3.12
C LYS A 228 -5.13 19.43 -3.01
N TRP A 229 -5.61 18.92 -1.89
CA TRP A 229 -7.02 18.57 -1.70
C TRP A 229 -7.82 19.62 -0.92
N THR A 230 -7.16 20.65 -0.39
CA THR A 230 -7.82 21.78 0.26
C THR A 230 -8.21 22.82 -0.78
N PRO A 231 -9.48 23.28 -0.83
CA PRO A 231 -9.91 24.39 -1.67
C PRO A 231 -9.24 25.69 -1.28
N THR A 232 -9.17 26.64 -2.22
CA THR A 232 -8.69 28.01 -1.96
C THR A 232 -9.43 28.65 -0.78
N GLY A 233 -8.70 29.30 0.12
CA GLY A 233 -9.23 29.88 1.35
C GLY A 233 -9.34 28.88 2.52
N GLY A 234 -9.00 27.62 2.30
CA GLY A 234 -8.99 26.60 3.35
C GLY A 234 -7.74 26.69 4.25
N SER A 235 -7.72 25.86 5.28
CA SER A 235 -6.67 25.84 6.28
C SER A 235 -6.06 24.45 6.50
N ILE A 236 -4.78 24.43 6.84
CA ILE A 236 -4.00 23.26 7.21
C ILE A 236 -3.42 23.49 8.61
N VAL A 237 -3.55 22.52 9.49
CA VAL A 237 -3.02 22.58 10.86
C VAL A 237 -2.02 21.44 11.05
N VAL A 238 -0.78 21.77 11.43
CA VAL A 238 0.21 20.79 11.87
C VAL A 238 0.26 20.83 13.40
N SER A 239 -0.01 19.69 14.04
CA SER A 239 -0.02 19.60 15.50
C SER A 239 0.87 18.47 16.00
N ALA A 240 1.58 18.71 17.11
CA ALA A 240 2.35 17.67 17.77
C ALA A 240 2.18 17.75 19.29
N LEU A 241 2.01 16.59 19.90
CA LEU A 241 1.86 16.44 21.35
C LEU A 241 2.40 15.08 21.81
N GLN A 242 2.77 14.97 23.07
CA GLN A 242 3.11 13.69 23.66
C GLN A 242 1.85 12.78 23.64
N ALA A 243 1.98 11.61 23.06
CA ALA A 243 0.86 10.67 22.91
C ALA A 243 0.63 9.91 24.23
N THR A 244 -0.60 9.94 24.70
CA THR A 244 -1.05 9.18 25.86
C THR A 244 -2.35 8.44 25.51
N ALA A 245 -2.68 7.41 26.27
CA ALA A 245 -3.96 6.71 26.12
C ALA A 245 -5.17 7.63 26.40
N ALA A 246 -4.97 8.76 27.06
CA ALA A 246 -6.00 9.76 27.31
C ALA A 246 -6.14 10.80 26.16
N SER A 247 -5.25 10.79 25.15
CA SER A 247 -5.28 11.77 24.05
C SER A 247 -6.57 11.69 23.23
N ASP A 248 -6.90 10.52 22.73
CA ASP A 248 -8.15 10.16 22.05
C ASP A 248 -8.23 8.64 21.84
N ALA A 249 -9.43 8.13 21.54
CA ALA A 249 -9.68 6.68 21.40
C ALA A 249 -8.88 6.03 20.26
N ARG A 250 -8.64 6.73 19.16
CA ARG A 250 -7.84 6.22 18.04
C ARG A 250 -6.36 6.14 18.41
N THR A 251 -5.82 7.21 19.00
CA THR A 251 -4.44 7.24 19.51
C THR A 251 -4.20 6.13 20.53
N ALA A 252 -5.10 5.93 21.48
CA ALA A 252 -5.02 4.83 22.46
C ALA A 252 -4.95 3.46 21.80
N ARG A 253 -5.76 3.24 20.76
CA ARG A 253 -5.77 1.99 19.97
C ARG A 253 -4.47 1.77 19.22
N GLU A 254 -3.89 2.81 18.62
CA GLU A 254 -2.63 2.69 17.88
C GLU A 254 -1.43 2.57 18.83
N LEU A 255 -1.45 3.22 20.00
CA LEU A 255 -0.44 3.02 21.06
C LEU A 255 -0.39 1.57 21.55
N ALA A 256 -1.52 0.88 21.64
CA ALA A 256 -1.55 -0.53 22.01
C ALA A 256 -0.89 -1.48 20.97
N ARG A 257 -0.53 -0.96 19.81
CA ARG A 257 0.07 -1.72 18.69
C ARG A 257 1.55 -1.44 18.49
N VAL A 258 2.14 -0.56 19.29
CA VAL A 258 3.55 -0.21 19.24
C VAL A 258 4.21 -0.56 20.56
N ASP A 259 5.47 -0.98 20.51
CA ASP A 259 6.28 -1.28 21.68
C ASP A 259 6.95 0.01 22.18
N GLY A 260 7.07 0.15 23.49
CA GLY A 260 7.73 1.29 24.12
C GLY A 260 6.78 2.18 24.91
N ALA A 261 7.36 2.91 25.89
CA ALA A 261 6.58 3.64 26.90
C ALA A 261 6.15 5.05 26.48
N CYS A 262 6.87 5.68 25.54
CA CYS A 262 6.68 7.10 25.25
C CYS A 262 6.73 7.40 23.75
N TRP A 263 5.69 8.08 23.27
CA TRP A 263 5.49 8.40 21.86
C TRP A 263 5.07 9.86 21.69
N ILE A 264 5.40 10.45 20.54
CA ILE A 264 4.82 11.73 20.11
C ILE A 264 3.83 11.45 18.99
N LYS A 265 2.64 12.03 19.09
CA LYS A 265 1.67 12.10 17.98
C LYS A 265 1.94 13.37 17.20
N LEU A 266 2.25 13.22 15.91
CA LEU A 266 2.35 14.31 14.94
C LEU A 266 1.21 14.17 13.95
N SER A 267 0.45 15.23 13.70
CA SER A 267 -0.73 15.21 12.85
C SER A 267 -0.74 16.38 11.88
N VAL A 268 -1.22 16.13 10.66
CA VAL A 268 -1.53 17.13 9.64
C VAL A 268 -3.02 17.05 9.36
N SER A 269 -3.75 18.11 9.67
CA SER A 269 -5.21 18.23 9.46
C SER A 269 -5.48 19.28 8.38
N ASP A 270 -6.38 18.97 7.46
CA ASP A 270 -6.82 19.88 6.40
C ASP A 270 -8.34 20.07 6.43
N THR A 271 -8.81 21.18 5.86
CA THR A 271 -10.23 21.46 5.63
C THR A 271 -10.65 21.16 4.18
N GLY A 272 -10.09 20.10 3.63
CA GLY A 272 -10.27 19.71 2.24
C GLY A 272 -11.55 18.94 1.98
N ILE A 273 -11.57 18.28 0.82
CA ILE A 273 -12.76 17.51 0.37
C ILE A 273 -13.04 16.25 1.19
N GLY A 274 -12.10 15.85 2.05
CA GLY A 274 -12.21 14.61 2.82
C GLY A 274 -12.06 13.35 1.97
N ILE A 275 -12.15 12.19 2.65
CA ILE A 275 -11.98 10.86 2.08
C ILE A 275 -13.21 10.04 2.43
N PRO A 276 -13.85 9.35 1.44
CA PRO A 276 -14.94 8.43 1.70
C PRO A 276 -14.55 7.32 2.68
N ALA A 277 -15.45 6.89 3.56
CA ALA A 277 -15.17 5.92 4.61
C ALA A 277 -14.62 4.59 4.09
N GLY A 278 -15.06 4.14 2.91
CA GLY A 278 -14.56 2.91 2.28
C GLY A 278 -13.11 2.98 1.77
N ASP A 279 -12.55 4.18 1.65
CA ASP A 279 -11.24 4.42 1.05
C ASP A 279 -10.16 4.75 2.11
N ILE A 280 -10.56 5.07 3.36
CA ILE A 280 -9.65 5.54 4.42
C ILE A 280 -8.50 4.55 4.68
N ASP A 281 -8.79 3.25 4.77
CA ASP A 281 -7.76 2.25 5.02
C ASP A 281 -6.87 2.00 3.78
N ARG A 282 -7.37 2.34 2.59
CA ARG A 282 -6.73 2.09 1.30
C ARG A 282 -5.84 3.23 0.80
N VAL A 283 -5.97 4.44 1.36
CA VAL A 283 -5.16 5.60 0.89
C VAL A 283 -3.65 5.41 1.06
N PHE A 284 -3.23 4.46 1.88
CA PHE A 284 -1.83 4.07 2.06
C PHE A 284 -1.40 2.92 1.13
N GLU A 285 -2.31 2.35 0.32
CA GLU A 285 -1.97 1.39 -0.71
C GLU A 285 -1.23 2.09 -1.86
N ARG A 286 -0.30 1.38 -2.50
CA ARG A 286 0.48 1.92 -3.62
C ARG A 286 -0.41 2.21 -4.83
N PHE A 287 -0.20 3.36 -5.48
CA PHE A 287 -0.96 3.82 -6.64
C PHE A 287 -2.46 3.99 -6.39
N TYR A 288 -2.89 3.94 -5.13
CA TYR A 288 -4.28 4.13 -4.80
C TYR A 288 -4.69 5.60 -4.96
N LYS A 289 -5.82 5.82 -5.60
CA LYS A 289 -6.42 7.14 -5.83
C LYS A 289 -7.94 7.02 -5.60
N VAL A 290 -8.50 7.87 -4.77
CA VAL A 290 -9.91 7.85 -4.33
C VAL A 290 -10.87 8.16 -5.48
N ASP A 291 -10.61 8.59 -6.58
CA ASP A 291 -11.50 8.73 -7.75
C ASP A 291 -10.71 8.90 -9.05
N ARG A 292 -10.80 7.91 -9.94
CA ARG A 292 -10.20 7.97 -11.27
C ARG A 292 -10.90 8.96 -12.21
N ALA A 293 -12.13 9.41 -11.88
CA ALA A 293 -13.00 10.13 -12.80
C ALA A 293 -13.06 11.65 -12.60
N ARG A 294 -12.82 12.17 -11.39
CA ARG A 294 -13.09 13.58 -11.04
C ARG A 294 -11.91 14.56 -11.15
N THR A 295 -10.67 14.11 -11.33
CA THR A 295 -9.52 15.01 -11.15
C THR A 295 -8.35 14.71 -12.08
N ARG A 296 -8.53 14.85 -13.41
CA ARG A 296 -7.42 14.84 -14.36
C ARG A 296 -6.36 15.94 -14.10
N GLU A 297 -6.77 17.06 -13.51
CA GLU A 297 -5.86 18.19 -13.21
C GLU A 297 -5.11 18.10 -11.88
N ARG A 298 -5.47 17.14 -10.99
CA ARG A 298 -4.88 17.01 -9.65
C ARG A 298 -4.25 15.64 -9.40
N SER A 299 -3.74 15.02 -10.45
CA SER A 299 -3.18 13.66 -10.35
C SER A 299 -1.81 13.67 -9.64
N GLY A 300 -1.66 12.86 -8.58
CA GLY A 300 -0.37 12.46 -8.00
C GLY A 300 -0.12 11.01 -8.34
N THR A 301 1.08 10.52 -8.07
CA THR A 301 1.53 9.15 -8.33
C THR A 301 0.77 8.08 -7.54
N GLY A 302 0.21 8.45 -6.37
CA GLY A 302 -0.37 7.52 -5.40
C GLY A 302 0.70 6.74 -4.61
N LEU A 303 1.96 7.17 -4.67
CA LEU A 303 3.07 6.55 -3.94
C LEU A 303 3.42 7.29 -2.64
N GLY A 304 3.22 8.61 -2.58
CA GLY A 304 3.66 9.43 -1.45
C GLY A 304 3.14 8.97 -0.08
N LEU A 305 1.85 8.60 0.04
CA LEU A 305 1.29 8.07 1.30
C LEU A 305 1.80 6.65 1.61
N ALA A 306 2.02 5.81 0.61
CA ALA A 306 2.61 4.49 0.81
C ALA A 306 4.06 4.60 1.31
N ILE A 307 4.86 5.49 0.73
CA ILE A 307 6.23 5.81 1.19
C ILE A 307 6.19 6.35 2.62
N ALA A 308 5.30 7.31 2.91
CA ALA A 308 5.13 7.86 4.26
C ALA A 308 4.84 6.77 5.29
N LYS A 309 3.94 5.84 4.99
CA LYS A 309 3.62 4.71 5.85
C LYS A 309 4.84 3.83 6.11
N HIS A 310 5.53 3.42 5.07
CA HIS A 310 6.72 2.58 5.21
C HIS A 310 7.82 3.27 6.02
N LEU A 311 8.08 4.55 5.78
CA LEU A 311 9.08 5.30 6.54
C LEU A 311 8.71 5.38 8.03
N VAL A 312 7.46 5.68 8.37
CA VAL A 312 7.00 5.73 9.77
C VAL A 312 7.09 4.33 10.42
N GLU A 313 6.67 3.28 9.72
CA GLU A 313 6.76 1.89 10.22
C GLU A 313 8.21 1.44 10.42
N HIS A 314 9.15 1.87 9.58
CA HIS A 314 10.59 1.60 9.76
C HIS A 314 11.19 2.31 10.98
N HIS A 315 10.61 3.43 11.43
CA HIS A 315 10.93 4.07 12.71
C HIS A 315 10.26 3.40 13.92
N GLY A 316 9.60 2.25 13.73
CA GLY A 316 8.82 1.56 14.75
C GLY A 316 7.47 2.22 15.05
N GLY A 317 7.14 3.31 14.36
CA GLY A 317 5.91 4.09 14.56
C GLY A 317 4.67 3.51 13.85
N ARG A 318 3.61 4.30 13.87
CA ARG A 318 2.34 4.02 13.18
C ARG A 318 1.83 5.28 12.50
N ILE A 319 1.15 5.12 11.36
CA ILE A 319 0.45 6.20 10.66
C ILE A 319 -0.97 5.76 10.33
N TRP A 320 -1.92 6.69 10.43
CA TRP A 320 -3.32 6.46 10.09
C TRP A 320 -3.98 7.73 9.58
N ALA A 321 -5.15 7.59 8.98
CA ALA A 321 -5.99 8.69 8.55
C ALA A 321 -7.35 8.65 9.25
N GLU A 322 -7.90 9.82 9.52
CA GLU A 322 -9.27 10.05 9.98
C GLU A 322 -9.85 11.11 9.07
N SER A 323 -11.02 10.86 8.51
CA SER A 323 -11.61 11.79 7.54
C SER A 323 -13.12 11.63 7.49
N THR A 324 -13.78 12.73 7.14
CA THR A 324 -15.18 12.75 6.79
C THR A 324 -15.31 13.47 5.45
N GLU A 325 -15.96 12.83 4.49
CA GLU A 325 -16.18 13.41 3.16
C GLU A 325 -16.87 14.79 3.28
N GLY A 326 -16.32 15.79 2.60
CA GLY A 326 -16.76 17.19 2.67
C GLY A 326 -16.25 18.01 3.85
N HIS A 327 -15.53 17.41 4.82
CA HIS A 327 -15.10 18.09 6.06
C HIS A 327 -13.57 18.08 6.27
N GLY A 328 -12.82 17.49 5.33
CA GLY A 328 -11.36 17.41 5.41
C GLY A 328 -10.85 16.12 5.99
N SER A 329 -9.52 16.05 6.17
CA SER A 329 -8.81 14.86 6.62
C SER A 329 -7.77 15.20 7.68
N THR A 330 -7.47 14.23 8.53
CA THR A 330 -6.37 14.29 9.49
C THR A 330 -5.50 13.06 9.33
N PHE A 331 -4.26 13.26 8.95
CA PHE A 331 -3.24 12.22 8.92
C PHE A 331 -2.39 12.32 10.18
N SER A 332 -2.34 11.25 10.96
CA SER A 332 -1.62 11.21 12.24
C SER A 332 -0.58 10.11 12.25
N MET A 333 0.56 10.36 12.90
CA MET A 333 1.61 9.36 13.10
C MET A 333 2.14 9.39 14.53
N LEU A 334 2.63 8.22 14.97
CA LEU A 334 3.36 8.05 16.23
C LEU A 334 4.86 7.94 15.93
N LEU A 335 5.66 8.71 16.64
CA LEU A 335 7.12 8.70 16.55
C LEU A 335 7.72 8.41 17.92
N PRO A 336 8.79 7.58 18.00
CA PRO A 336 9.42 7.23 19.27
C PRO A 336 10.18 8.41 19.88
N LEU A 337 10.17 8.49 21.21
CA LEU A 337 11.05 9.42 21.94
C LEU A 337 12.51 8.94 21.90
N ALA A 338 13.45 9.91 22.03
CA ALA A 338 14.87 9.66 22.09
C ALA A 338 15.31 9.06 23.44
#